data_1d533c395306bd1854b36b9f1f386c49
#
_entry.id   1d533c395306bd1854b36b9f1f386c49
#
_cell.length_a   1.000
_cell.length_b   1.000
_cell.length_c   1.000
_cell.angle_alpha   90.00
_cell.angle_beta   90.00
_cell.angle_gamma   90.00
#
_symmetry.space_group_name_H-M   'P 1'
#
loop_
_entity.id
_entity.type
_entity.pdbx_description
1 polymer ?
#
loop_
_entity_poly.entity_id
_entity_poly.type
_entity_poly.pdbx_seq_one_letter_code
_entity_poly.pdbx_strand_id
1 'polypeptide(L)'
;MTPVGMDVREALDCNWKVVIDAFSEGYHIIGVHPELLSVIDLEAGNSRHGFFGDHGMAVSPFEVKRTAECSLEEQVEGIRSLPGTFPTVAEVLPRFEEMVAVHRDADGVLSFPEGMTVRTLLQQATRETLTAKGLDVSALADDQMSDNQGWFLFPNFFMTIRAGEATTIMAYPHPDGDPNKCVWHVTAYMWLPEEVRAQYRAQPVEVTEPNSYPYFLALQQDYEQMPRQQQGLRNKGLDHMSLIHEELSIARFHTVIDRYLADKAA
;
A
#
# COMPACT_ATOMS: atom_id res chain seq x y z
N MET A 1 -16.64 -7.30 -1.94
CA MET A 1 -15.78 -6.57 -0.97
C MET A 1 -16.65 -5.83 0.02
N THR A 2 -16.25 -5.79 1.28
CA THR A 2 -16.99 -5.16 2.39
C THR A 2 -16.03 -4.22 3.11
N PRO A 3 -16.42 -2.97 3.44
CA PRO A 3 -15.63 -2.12 4.33
C PRO A 3 -15.43 -2.83 5.68
N VAL A 4 -14.19 -2.97 6.11
CA VAL A 4 -13.82 -3.70 7.33
C VAL A 4 -12.74 -2.96 8.09
N GLY A 5 -12.93 -2.78 9.38
CA GLY A 5 -11.95 -2.18 10.27
C GLY A 5 -11.82 -0.66 10.14
N MET A 6 -11.89 -0.11 8.92
CA MET A 6 -11.69 1.32 8.68
C MET A 6 -12.62 1.85 7.58
N ASP A 7 -13.33 2.92 7.89
CA ASP A 7 -14.09 3.79 6.98
C ASP A 7 -14.09 5.18 7.61
N VAL A 8 -13.10 6.02 7.28
CA VAL A 8 -12.72 7.19 8.05
C VAL A 8 -12.58 8.42 7.17
N ARG A 9 -13.16 9.53 7.62
CA ARG A 9 -12.94 10.86 7.06
C ARG A 9 -12.28 11.76 8.09
N GLU A 10 -11.27 12.50 7.64
CA GLU A 10 -10.54 13.44 8.48
C GLU A 10 -10.01 14.61 7.65
N ALA A 11 -9.95 15.79 8.25
CA ALA A 11 -9.28 16.95 7.67
C ALA A 11 -7.77 16.85 7.91
N LEU A 12 -6.98 17.13 6.86
CA LEU A 12 -5.51 17.14 6.91
C LEU A 12 -4.96 18.54 6.62
N ASP A 13 -3.87 18.89 7.27
CA ASP A 13 -3.14 20.15 7.04
C ASP A 13 -2.17 20.03 5.84
N CYS A 14 -2.68 19.57 4.72
CA CYS A 14 -1.98 19.52 3.44
C CYS A 14 -2.95 19.66 2.27
N ASN A 15 -2.43 20.00 1.09
CA ASN A 15 -3.21 20.01 -0.14
C ASN A 15 -3.61 18.57 -0.52
N TRP A 16 -4.81 18.39 -1.09
CA TRP A 16 -5.28 17.08 -1.55
C TRP A 16 -4.34 16.38 -2.56
N LYS A 17 -3.57 17.17 -3.34
CA LYS A 17 -2.57 16.62 -4.27
C LYS A 17 -1.40 15.97 -3.54
N VAL A 18 -1.00 16.49 -2.37
CA VAL A 18 0.04 15.88 -1.54
C VAL A 18 -0.36 14.46 -1.08
N VAL A 19 -1.65 14.27 -0.76
CA VAL A 19 -2.18 12.94 -0.44
C VAL A 19 -2.02 12.01 -1.63
N ILE A 20 -2.39 12.45 -2.84
CA ILE A 20 -2.28 11.62 -4.04
C ILE A 20 -0.82 11.34 -4.39
N ASP A 21 0.07 12.33 -4.28
CA ASP A 21 1.50 12.15 -4.51
C ASP A 21 2.08 11.09 -3.57
N ALA A 22 1.77 11.17 -2.27
CA ALA A 22 2.28 10.25 -1.25
C ALA A 22 1.92 8.77 -1.50
N PHE A 23 0.75 8.49 -2.10
CA PHE A 23 0.32 7.12 -2.37
C PHE A 23 0.60 6.64 -3.81
N SER A 24 1.02 7.52 -4.71
CA SER A 24 1.24 7.19 -6.13
C SER A 24 2.58 6.54 -6.42
N GLU A 25 3.45 6.39 -5.44
CA GLU A 25 4.80 5.85 -5.56
C GLU A 25 5.16 5.03 -4.32
N GLY A 26 6.28 4.33 -4.35
CA GLY A 26 6.80 3.54 -3.22
C GLY A 26 8.20 3.97 -2.76
N TYR A 27 8.77 5.02 -3.36
CA TYR A 27 10.14 5.46 -3.04
C TYR A 27 10.26 6.03 -1.62
N HIS A 28 9.20 6.67 -1.11
CA HIS A 28 9.15 7.18 0.26
C HIS A 28 9.30 6.07 1.33
N ILE A 29 9.03 4.81 0.98
CA ILE A 29 9.16 3.67 1.92
C ILE A 29 10.56 3.65 2.55
N ILE A 30 11.60 3.98 1.79
CA ILE A 30 12.98 4.02 2.29
C ILE A 30 13.13 4.93 3.53
N GLY A 31 12.41 6.04 3.54
CA GLY A 31 12.53 7.05 4.61
C GLY A 31 11.40 7.04 5.62
N VAL A 32 10.22 6.55 5.25
CA VAL A 32 9.00 6.65 6.05
C VAL A 32 8.62 5.32 6.70
N HIS A 33 8.88 4.19 6.02
CA HIS A 33 8.48 2.85 6.47
C HIS A 33 9.69 1.90 6.59
N PRO A 34 10.65 2.19 7.48
CA PRO A 34 11.87 1.39 7.58
C PRO A 34 11.61 -0.09 7.92
N GLU A 35 10.50 -0.41 8.56
CA GLU A 35 10.07 -1.78 8.85
C GLU A 35 9.77 -2.60 7.59
N LEU A 36 9.40 -1.96 6.48
CA LEU A 36 9.14 -2.64 5.21
C LEU A 36 10.42 -2.99 4.44
N LEU A 37 11.56 -2.40 4.79
CA LEU A 37 12.82 -2.65 4.08
C LEU A 37 13.36 -4.08 4.25
N SER A 38 12.81 -4.84 5.21
CA SER A 38 13.12 -6.28 5.35
C SER A 38 12.40 -7.16 4.32
N VAL A 39 11.33 -6.64 3.67
CA VAL A 39 10.45 -7.41 2.76
C VAL A 39 10.28 -6.79 1.39
N ILE A 40 10.64 -5.52 1.21
CA ILE A 40 10.56 -4.81 -0.08
C ILE A 40 11.96 -4.43 -0.53
N ASP A 41 12.39 -4.95 -1.67
CA ASP A 41 13.64 -4.55 -2.32
C ASP A 41 13.37 -3.38 -3.28
N LEU A 42 13.48 -2.16 -2.75
CA LEU A 42 13.31 -0.94 -3.53
C LEU A 42 14.58 -0.54 -4.31
N GLU A 43 15.75 -1.06 -3.94
CA GLU A 43 17.01 -0.75 -4.63
C GLU A 43 17.07 -1.40 -6.03
N ALA A 44 16.26 -2.41 -6.27
CA ALA A 44 16.27 -3.14 -7.53
C ALA A 44 15.56 -2.43 -8.69
N GLY A 45 14.90 -1.29 -8.48
CA GLY A 45 14.13 -0.59 -9.52
C GLY A 45 12.97 -1.44 -10.06
N ASN A 46 12.36 -2.25 -9.21
CA ASN A 46 11.37 -3.26 -9.61
C ASN A 46 9.96 -2.69 -9.76
N SER A 47 9.73 -1.42 -9.41
CA SER A 47 8.41 -0.81 -9.59
C SER A 47 8.03 -0.73 -11.07
N ARG A 48 6.83 -1.21 -11.38
CA ARG A 48 6.28 -1.19 -12.73
C ARG A 48 5.15 -0.16 -12.81
N HIS A 49 5.25 0.76 -13.75
CA HIS A 49 4.24 1.80 -13.98
C HIS A 49 3.44 1.51 -15.25
N GLY A 50 2.14 1.76 -15.20
CA GLY A 50 1.23 1.72 -16.35
C GLY A 50 0.32 2.94 -16.37
N PHE A 51 0.03 3.47 -17.57
CA PHE A 51 -0.82 4.64 -17.73
C PHE A 51 -1.95 4.35 -18.71
N PHE A 52 -3.18 4.71 -18.33
CA PHE A 52 -4.40 4.44 -19.08
C PHE A 52 -5.21 5.74 -19.19
N GLY A 53 -5.00 6.49 -20.26
CA GLY A 53 -5.54 7.85 -20.35
C GLY A 53 -4.99 8.74 -19.24
N ASP A 54 -5.87 9.23 -18.39
CA ASP A 54 -5.52 10.09 -17.25
C ASP A 54 -5.28 9.31 -15.94
N HIS A 55 -5.49 8.01 -15.99
CA HIS A 55 -5.33 7.10 -14.86
C HIS A 55 -3.96 6.41 -14.90
N GLY A 56 -3.53 5.89 -13.77
CA GLY A 56 -2.26 5.18 -13.67
C GLY A 56 -2.30 4.00 -12.72
N MET A 57 -1.27 3.18 -12.82
CA MET A 57 -0.98 2.13 -11.85
C MET A 57 0.50 2.06 -11.57
N ALA A 58 0.84 1.66 -10.37
CA ALA A 58 2.18 1.24 -9.99
C ALA A 58 2.09 -0.10 -9.26
N VAL A 59 2.96 -1.03 -9.59
CA VAL A 59 3.09 -2.31 -8.88
C VAL A 59 4.43 -2.30 -8.17
N SER A 60 4.39 -2.45 -6.86
CA SER A 60 5.58 -2.68 -6.04
C SER A 60 5.63 -4.16 -5.70
N PRO A 61 6.56 -4.92 -6.32
CA PRO A 61 6.70 -6.33 -6.03
C PRO A 61 7.14 -6.52 -4.58
N PHE A 62 6.53 -7.48 -3.92
CA PHE A 62 7.02 -8.00 -2.66
C PHE A 62 8.22 -8.90 -2.97
N GLU A 63 9.35 -8.31 -3.23
CA GLU A 63 10.61 -9.03 -3.35
C GLU A 63 11.38 -8.88 -2.06
N VAL A 64 11.48 -9.98 -1.34
CA VAL A 64 12.32 -10.09 -0.17
C VAL A 64 13.77 -9.85 -0.59
N LYS A 65 14.51 -9.06 0.17
CA LYS A 65 15.92 -8.72 -0.08
C LYS A 65 16.70 -9.90 -0.65
N ARG A 66 17.57 -9.62 -1.62
CA ARG A 66 18.39 -10.63 -2.28
C ARG A 66 19.06 -11.53 -1.26
N THR A 67 18.99 -12.84 -1.49
CA THR A 67 19.57 -13.88 -0.62
C THR A 67 21.04 -13.66 -0.25
N ALA A 68 21.80 -12.90 -1.05
CA ALA A 68 23.18 -12.52 -0.75
C ALA A 68 23.31 -11.52 0.41
N GLU A 69 22.26 -10.80 0.76
CA GLU A 69 22.27 -9.73 1.76
C GLU A 69 21.45 -10.07 3.01
N CYS A 70 20.60 -11.10 2.93
CA CYS A 70 19.65 -11.46 3.98
C CYS A 70 19.48 -12.99 4.02
N SER A 71 19.66 -13.59 5.18
CA SER A 71 19.43 -15.02 5.38
C SER A 71 17.96 -15.39 5.21
N LEU A 72 17.67 -16.69 4.95
CA LEU A 72 16.28 -17.16 4.89
C LEU A 72 15.51 -16.91 6.19
N GLU A 73 16.17 -17.00 7.34
CA GLU A 73 15.54 -16.71 8.64
C GLU A 73 15.13 -15.24 8.76
N GLU A 74 16.00 -14.31 8.35
CA GLU A 74 15.68 -12.89 8.34
C GLU A 74 14.55 -12.57 7.37
N GLN A 75 14.51 -13.24 6.22
CA GLN A 75 13.41 -13.10 5.26
C GLN A 75 12.07 -13.59 5.84
N VAL A 76 12.07 -14.74 6.50
CA VAL A 76 10.89 -15.29 7.19
C VAL A 76 10.44 -14.36 8.31
N GLU A 77 11.39 -13.81 9.10
CA GLU A 77 11.07 -12.85 10.16
C GLU A 77 10.48 -11.55 9.61
N GLY A 78 10.95 -11.12 8.44
CA GLY A 78 10.34 -10.00 7.70
C GLY A 78 8.84 -10.25 7.43
N ILE A 79 8.46 -11.44 6.95
CA ILE A 79 7.04 -11.79 6.74
C ILE A 79 6.27 -11.80 8.06
N ARG A 80 6.85 -12.29 9.15
CA ARG A 80 6.24 -12.31 10.48
C ARG A 80 5.93 -10.92 11.02
N SER A 81 6.74 -9.94 10.66
CA SER A 81 6.56 -8.55 11.08
C SER A 81 5.45 -7.81 10.33
N LEU A 82 5.06 -8.29 9.14
CA LEU A 82 4.09 -7.62 8.26
C LEU A 82 2.73 -7.29 8.88
N PRO A 83 2.13 -8.11 9.77
CA PRO A 83 0.84 -7.77 10.38
C PRO A 83 0.83 -6.45 11.14
N GLY A 84 1.97 -5.98 11.62
CA GLY A 84 2.10 -4.65 12.24
C GLY A 84 1.83 -3.52 11.25
N THR A 85 2.16 -3.73 9.98
CA THR A 85 2.01 -2.76 8.90
C THR A 85 0.79 -3.08 8.03
N PHE A 86 0.57 -4.36 7.75
CA PHE A 86 -0.55 -4.88 6.95
C PHE A 86 -1.35 -5.91 7.77
N PRO A 87 -2.34 -5.50 8.55
CA PRO A 87 -3.03 -6.38 9.50
C PRO A 87 -3.64 -7.65 8.89
N THR A 88 -4.04 -7.59 7.62
CA THR A 88 -4.63 -8.72 6.90
C THR A 88 -3.68 -9.89 6.68
N VAL A 89 -2.37 -9.63 6.67
CA VAL A 89 -1.35 -10.70 6.57
C VAL A 89 -1.40 -11.63 7.79
N ALA A 90 -1.90 -11.17 8.95
CA ALA A 90 -2.07 -12.01 10.12
C ALA A 90 -2.90 -13.28 9.85
N GLU A 91 -3.84 -13.21 8.91
CA GLU A 91 -4.69 -14.35 8.55
C GLU A 91 -3.95 -15.41 7.71
N VAL A 92 -2.89 -15.00 7.02
CA VAL A 92 -2.06 -15.87 6.17
C VAL A 92 -0.93 -16.52 6.96
N LEU A 93 -0.45 -15.85 8.02
CA LEU A 93 0.70 -16.33 8.81
C LEU A 93 0.60 -17.77 9.32
N PRO A 94 -0.54 -18.24 9.87
CA PRO A 94 -0.62 -19.62 10.35
C PRO A 94 -0.27 -20.64 9.26
N ARG A 95 -0.78 -20.43 8.03
CA ARG A 95 -0.49 -21.31 6.90
C ARG A 95 0.95 -21.16 6.41
N PHE A 96 1.45 -19.94 6.35
CA PHE A 96 2.85 -19.67 6.01
C PHE A 96 3.81 -20.37 6.98
N GLU A 97 3.57 -20.31 8.29
CA GLU A 97 4.41 -20.98 9.30
C GLU A 97 4.39 -22.50 9.18
N GLU A 98 3.23 -23.10 8.91
CA GLU A 98 3.13 -24.55 8.64
C GLU A 98 4.03 -24.92 7.45
N MET A 99 4.03 -24.11 6.40
CA MET A 99 4.84 -24.35 5.20
C MET A 99 6.34 -24.15 5.47
N VAL A 100 6.73 -23.12 6.23
CA VAL A 100 8.11 -22.90 6.66
C VAL A 100 8.61 -24.10 7.49
N ALA A 101 7.79 -24.62 8.39
CA ALA A 101 8.16 -25.69 9.30
C ALA A 101 8.56 -26.98 8.57
N VAL A 102 7.92 -27.32 7.43
CA VAL A 102 8.28 -28.52 6.63
C VAL A 102 9.66 -28.43 5.96
N HIS A 103 10.23 -27.23 5.87
CA HIS A 103 11.53 -26.97 5.28
C HIS A 103 12.65 -26.82 6.30
N ARG A 104 12.38 -27.18 7.58
CA ARG A 104 13.39 -27.26 8.62
C ARG A 104 13.88 -28.71 8.80
N ASP A 105 15.19 -28.86 8.90
CA ASP A 105 15.79 -30.14 9.24
C ASP A 105 15.67 -30.47 10.74
N ALA A 106 16.25 -31.58 11.15
CA ALA A 106 16.22 -32.06 12.56
C ALA A 106 16.93 -31.09 13.54
N ASP A 107 17.87 -30.31 13.06
CA ASP A 107 18.60 -29.29 13.82
C ASP A 107 17.90 -27.90 13.78
N GLY A 108 16.76 -27.81 13.08
CA GLY A 108 15.96 -26.60 12.92
C GLY A 108 16.46 -25.65 11.84
N VAL A 109 17.46 -26.06 11.04
CA VAL A 109 18.02 -25.21 9.98
C VAL A 109 17.04 -25.14 8.81
N LEU A 110 16.69 -23.91 8.39
CA LEU A 110 15.79 -23.66 7.26
C LEU A 110 16.54 -23.75 5.93
N SER A 111 16.02 -24.55 5.00
CA SER A 111 16.53 -24.65 3.64
C SER A 111 15.40 -24.89 2.65
N PHE A 112 15.45 -24.25 1.48
CA PHE A 112 14.44 -24.41 0.44
C PHE A 112 14.97 -25.20 -0.75
N PRO A 113 14.12 -26.00 -1.42
CA PRO A 113 14.43 -26.58 -2.71
C PRO A 113 14.75 -25.51 -3.76
N GLU A 114 15.46 -25.93 -4.81
CA GLU A 114 15.75 -25.05 -5.95
C GLU A 114 14.48 -24.41 -6.51
N GLY A 115 14.50 -23.10 -6.72
CA GLY A 115 13.38 -22.31 -7.24
C GLY A 115 12.33 -21.90 -6.21
N MET A 116 12.40 -22.39 -4.98
CA MET A 116 11.55 -21.94 -3.89
C MET A 116 12.16 -20.73 -3.20
N THR A 117 11.34 -19.72 -2.91
CA THR A 117 11.72 -18.51 -2.16
C THR A 117 10.69 -18.22 -1.07
N VAL A 118 11.03 -17.35 -0.12
CA VAL A 118 10.07 -16.89 0.89
C VAL A 118 8.85 -16.23 0.22
N ARG A 119 9.06 -15.51 -0.89
CA ARG A 119 7.98 -14.90 -1.69
C ARG A 119 7.04 -15.96 -2.26
N THR A 120 7.56 -17.01 -2.91
CA THR A 120 6.72 -18.06 -3.50
C THR A 120 5.95 -18.83 -2.43
N LEU A 121 6.55 -18.98 -1.25
CA LEU A 121 5.90 -19.60 -0.09
C LEU A 121 4.74 -18.74 0.44
N LEU A 122 4.95 -17.42 0.55
CA LEU A 122 3.91 -16.46 0.93
C LEU A 122 2.76 -16.47 -0.09
N GLN A 123 3.07 -16.49 -1.38
CA GLN A 123 2.07 -16.54 -2.46
C GLN A 123 1.20 -17.78 -2.35
N GLN A 124 1.82 -18.94 -2.13
CA GLN A 124 1.11 -20.19 -1.95
C GLN A 124 0.24 -20.17 -0.68
N ALA A 125 0.80 -19.73 0.46
CA ALA A 125 0.07 -19.61 1.72
C ALA A 125 -1.15 -18.69 1.59
N THR A 126 -1.00 -17.55 0.89
CA THR A 126 -2.10 -16.62 0.60
C THR A 126 -3.19 -17.30 -0.24
N ARG A 127 -2.80 -17.95 -1.33
CA ARG A 127 -3.73 -18.67 -2.21
C ARG A 127 -4.52 -19.73 -1.47
N GLU A 128 -3.86 -20.56 -0.67
CA GLU A 128 -4.49 -21.62 0.10
C GLU A 128 -5.42 -21.08 1.18
N THR A 129 -4.99 -20.03 1.90
CA THR A 129 -5.80 -19.36 2.93
C THR A 129 -7.09 -18.77 2.34
N LEU A 130 -7.00 -18.05 1.23
CA LEU A 130 -8.16 -17.44 0.59
C LEU A 130 -9.11 -18.49 -0.01
N THR A 131 -8.56 -19.55 -0.60
CA THR A 131 -9.34 -20.67 -1.11
C THR A 131 -10.09 -21.38 0.03
N ALA A 132 -9.42 -21.62 1.16
CA ALA A 132 -10.06 -22.23 2.33
C ALA A 132 -11.21 -21.38 2.91
N LYS A 133 -11.13 -20.06 2.72
CA LYS A 133 -12.22 -19.12 3.06
C LYS A 133 -13.33 -19.05 2.02
N GLY A 134 -13.22 -19.80 0.91
CA GLY A 134 -14.22 -19.83 -0.16
C GLY A 134 -14.07 -18.74 -1.24
N LEU A 135 -12.95 -18.00 -1.26
CA LEU A 135 -12.64 -17.07 -2.35
C LEU A 135 -12.07 -17.83 -3.54
N ASP A 136 -12.69 -17.71 -4.70
CA ASP A 136 -12.10 -18.23 -5.94
C ASP A 136 -10.98 -17.31 -6.43
N VAL A 137 -9.74 -17.75 -6.24
CA VAL A 137 -8.52 -17.07 -6.67
C VAL A 137 -7.83 -17.81 -7.82
N SER A 138 -8.48 -18.78 -8.44
CA SER A 138 -7.90 -19.65 -9.49
C SER A 138 -7.45 -18.88 -10.73
N ALA A 139 -8.11 -17.76 -11.05
CA ALA A 139 -7.76 -16.91 -12.19
C ALA A 139 -6.66 -15.88 -11.89
N LEU A 140 -6.22 -15.74 -10.63
CA LEU A 140 -5.20 -14.78 -10.25
C LEU A 140 -3.80 -15.38 -10.41
N ALA A 141 -2.88 -14.60 -10.95
CA ALA A 141 -1.46 -14.96 -11.03
C ALA A 141 -0.80 -14.96 -9.65
N ASP A 142 0.38 -15.57 -9.52
CA ASP A 142 1.07 -15.69 -8.25
C ASP A 142 1.55 -14.33 -7.70
N ASP A 143 1.99 -13.42 -8.56
CA ASP A 143 2.37 -12.07 -8.18
C ASP A 143 1.19 -11.29 -7.57
N GLN A 144 -0.04 -11.55 -7.99
CA GLN A 144 -1.24 -10.94 -7.41
C GLN A 144 -1.55 -11.45 -5.99
N MET A 145 -0.91 -12.53 -5.54
CA MET A 145 -1.03 -13.05 -4.17
C MET A 145 -0.13 -12.31 -3.17
N SER A 146 0.91 -11.64 -3.64
CA SER A 146 1.90 -10.99 -2.78
C SER A 146 2.06 -9.49 -3.06
N ASP A 147 2.01 -9.08 -4.32
CA ASP A 147 2.43 -7.74 -4.73
C ASP A 147 1.37 -6.68 -4.41
N ASN A 148 1.83 -5.51 -4.02
CA ASN A 148 0.97 -4.37 -3.82
C ASN A 148 0.71 -3.67 -5.16
N GLN A 149 -0.54 -3.64 -5.59
CA GLN A 149 -0.99 -2.98 -6.81
C GLN A 149 -1.65 -1.66 -6.46
N GLY A 150 -0.95 -0.54 -6.70
CA GLY A 150 -1.48 0.81 -6.55
C GLY A 150 -2.17 1.25 -7.84
N TRP A 151 -3.43 1.65 -7.75
CA TRP A 151 -4.22 2.18 -8.86
C TRP A 151 -4.62 3.62 -8.57
N PHE A 152 -4.30 4.51 -9.48
CA PHE A 152 -4.68 5.90 -9.41
C PHE A 152 -5.76 6.21 -10.45
N LEU A 153 -6.94 6.65 -9.99
CA LEU A 153 -8.02 7.13 -10.83
C LEU A 153 -8.14 8.65 -10.69
N PHE A 154 -7.70 9.33 -11.75
CA PHE A 154 -7.73 10.80 -11.79
C PHE A 154 -9.15 11.35 -11.54
N PRO A 155 -9.33 12.42 -10.75
CA PRO A 155 -8.27 13.28 -10.21
C PRO A 155 -7.79 12.90 -8.79
N ASN A 156 -8.55 12.19 -7.97
CA ASN A 156 -8.37 12.22 -6.53
C ASN A 156 -8.67 10.90 -5.82
N PHE A 157 -8.65 9.79 -6.56
CA PHE A 157 -8.88 8.46 -6.01
C PHE A 157 -7.64 7.60 -6.19
N PHE A 158 -7.15 7.04 -5.09
CA PHE A 158 -6.10 6.03 -5.07
C PHE A 158 -6.62 4.76 -4.43
N MET A 159 -6.12 3.61 -4.87
CA MET A 159 -6.48 2.31 -4.32
C MET A 159 -5.28 1.38 -4.36
N THR A 160 -4.99 0.73 -3.24
CA THR A 160 -4.11 -0.44 -3.22
C THR A 160 -4.93 -1.71 -3.23
N ILE A 161 -4.49 -2.70 -3.99
CA ILE A 161 -5.17 -4.00 -4.10
C ILE A 161 -4.17 -5.11 -3.89
N ARG A 162 -4.55 -6.09 -3.09
CA ARG A 162 -3.96 -7.43 -3.01
C ARG A 162 -5.08 -8.46 -3.07
N ALA A 163 -4.74 -9.73 -3.19
CA ALA A 163 -5.75 -10.79 -3.22
C ALA A 163 -6.63 -10.76 -1.96
N GLY A 164 -7.92 -10.59 -2.15
CA GLY A 164 -8.91 -10.59 -1.07
C GLY A 164 -9.08 -9.27 -0.30
N GLU A 165 -8.27 -8.24 -0.56
CA GLU A 165 -8.33 -6.95 0.12
C GLU A 165 -8.09 -5.76 -0.79
N ALA A 166 -8.54 -4.58 -0.37
CA ALA A 166 -8.22 -3.31 -0.98
C ALA A 166 -8.28 -2.19 0.07
N THR A 167 -7.43 -1.17 -0.09
CA THR A 167 -7.57 0.09 0.65
C THR A 167 -7.77 1.21 -0.35
N THR A 168 -8.81 2.02 -0.17
CA THR A 168 -9.08 3.18 -1.00
C THR A 168 -8.81 4.45 -0.23
N ILE A 169 -8.24 5.44 -0.93
CA ILE A 169 -7.95 6.77 -0.41
C ILE A 169 -8.50 7.77 -1.40
N MET A 170 -9.41 8.59 -0.95
CA MET A 170 -9.91 9.75 -1.70
C MET A 170 -9.49 11.02 -0.97
N ALA A 171 -9.03 12.03 -1.72
CA ALA A 171 -8.66 13.32 -1.15
C ALA A 171 -9.42 14.45 -1.86
N TYR A 172 -10.03 15.32 -1.10
CA TYR A 172 -10.85 16.41 -1.58
C TYR A 172 -10.32 17.76 -1.08
N PRO A 173 -10.42 18.85 -1.88
CA PRO A 173 -10.21 20.19 -1.36
C PRO A 173 -11.04 20.41 -0.09
N HIS A 174 -10.47 21.10 0.89
CA HIS A 174 -11.20 21.43 2.11
C HIS A 174 -12.37 22.39 1.81
N PRO A 175 -13.54 22.22 2.44
CA PRO A 175 -14.73 23.04 2.16
C PRO A 175 -14.56 24.55 2.40
N ASP A 176 -13.61 24.97 3.26
CA ASP A 176 -13.31 26.38 3.49
C ASP A 176 -12.50 27.04 2.36
N GLY A 177 -12.05 26.26 1.37
CA GLY A 177 -11.27 26.73 0.24
C GLY A 177 -9.79 26.98 0.53
N ASP A 178 -9.28 26.64 1.73
CA ASP A 178 -7.86 26.76 2.03
C ASP A 178 -7.04 25.72 1.23
N PRO A 179 -6.13 26.16 0.34
CA PRO A 179 -5.32 25.22 -0.45
C PRO A 179 -4.29 24.44 0.36
N ASN A 180 -4.10 24.76 1.64
CA ASN A 180 -3.23 24.03 2.56
C ASN A 180 -3.96 22.97 3.36
N LYS A 181 -5.24 22.76 3.09
CA LYS A 181 -6.08 21.76 3.75
C LYS A 181 -6.79 20.90 2.74
N CYS A 182 -7.06 19.69 3.15
CA CYS A 182 -7.93 18.78 2.42
C CYS A 182 -8.76 17.93 3.39
N VAL A 183 -9.68 17.18 2.83
CA VAL A 183 -10.35 16.08 3.54
C VAL A 183 -9.96 14.80 2.83
N TRP A 184 -9.40 13.85 3.55
CA TRP A 184 -9.24 12.52 3.03
C TRP A 184 -10.34 11.58 3.51
N HIS A 185 -10.62 10.56 2.72
CA HIS A 185 -11.52 9.47 3.08
C HIS A 185 -10.81 8.17 2.80
N VAL A 186 -10.54 7.40 3.84
CA VAL A 186 -9.84 6.12 3.76
C VAL A 186 -10.79 5.00 4.14
N THR A 187 -10.88 3.99 3.27
CA THR A 187 -11.71 2.81 3.53
C THR A 187 -10.91 1.55 3.24
N ALA A 188 -10.81 0.67 4.22
CA ALA A 188 -10.26 -0.66 4.03
C ALA A 188 -11.38 -1.64 3.67
N TYR A 189 -11.14 -2.49 2.68
CA TYR A 189 -12.07 -3.49 2.20
C TYR A 189 -11.48 -4.89 2.31
N MET A 190 -12.29 -5.82 2.72
CA MET A 190 -11.96 -7.25 2.66
C MET A 190 -13.03 -8.03 1.91
N TRP A 191 -12.61 -9.09 1.23
CA TRP A 191 -13.55 -10.10 0.80
C TRP A 191 -13.99 -10.91 2.03
N LEU A 192 -15.30 -11.01 2.24
CA LEU A 192 -15.91 -11.81 3.29
C LEU A 192 -17.05 -12.63 2.71
N PRO A 193 -17.28 -13.87 3.21
CA PRO A 193 -18.48 -14.62 2.96
C PRO A 193 -19.73 -13.80 3.32
N GLU A 194 -20.83 -13.99 2.58
CA GLU A 194 -22.03 -13.16 2.72
C GLU A 194 -22.60 -13.19 4.15
N GLU A 195 -22.52 -14.35 4.79
CA GLU A 195 -23.09 -14.61 6.11
C GLU A 195 -22.48 -13.75 7.22
N VAL A 196 -21.22 -13.35 7.05
CA VAL A 196 -20.49 -12.59 8.08
C VAL A 196 -20.32 -11.10 7.75
N ARG A 197 -20.65 -10.67 6.53
CA ARG A 197 -20.42 -9.28 6.06
C ARG A 197 -21.04 -8.23 6.99
N ALA A 198 -22.25 -8.47 7.46
CA ALA A 198 -22.94 -7.50 8.33
C ALA A 198 -22.26 -7.33 9.68
N GLN A 199 -21.68 -8.41 10.21
CA GLN A 199 -20.98 -8.41 11.50
C GLN A 199 -19.68 -7.60 11.46
N TYR A 200 -18.94 -7.68 10.35
CA TYR A 200 -17.60 -7.07 10.22
C TYR A 200 -17.60 -5.74 9.47
N ARG A 201 -18.77 -5.27 9.01
CA ARG A 201 -18.86 -4.01 8.29
C ARG A 201 -18.43 -2.83 9.16
N ALA A 202 -17.41 -2.11 8.72
CA ALA A 202 -17.00 -0.86 9.35
C ALA A 202 -18.12 0.17 9.30
N GLN A 203 -18.27 0.93 10.38
CA GLN A 203 -19.15 2.10 10.41
C GLN A 203 -18.34 3.33 10.01
N PRO A 204 -18.91 4.25 9.21
CA PRO A 204 -18.24 5.50 8.88
C PRO A 204 -17.92 6.32 10.13
N VAL A 205 -16.69 6.83 10.20
CA VAL A 205 -16.20 7.67 11.29
C VAL A 205 -15.77 9.02 10.73
N GLU A 206 -16.32 10.11 11.26
CA GLU A 206 -15.85 11.47 11.03
C GLU A 206 -14.93 11.86 12.18
N VAL A 207 -13.63 12.04 11.88
CA VAL A 207 -12.63 12.42 12.87
C VAL A 207 -12.58 13.94 12.96
N THR A 208 -12.88 14.47 14.15
CA THR A 208 -12.92 15.93 14.43
C THR A 208 -11.69 16.42 15.16
N GLU A 209 -11.03 15.55 15.91
CA GLU A 209 -9.77 15.81 16.59
C GLU A 209 -8.62 15.28 15.74
N PRO A 210 -7.74 16.11 15.19
CA PRO A 210 -6.63 15.65 14.35
C PRO A 210 -5.77 14.59 15.05
N ASN A 211 -5.39 13.56 14.29
CA ASN A 211 -4.54 12.48 14.79
C ASN A 211 -5.13 11.66 15.96
N SER A 212 -6.45 11.62 16.12
CA SER A 212 -7.10 10.84 17.18
C SER A 212 -7.53 9.44 16.73
N TYR A 213 -7.58 9.17 15.44
CA TYR A 213 -7.92 7.85 14.92
C TYR A 213 -6.70 6.92 14.93
N PRO A 214 -6.82 5.67 15.43
CA PRO A 214 -5.69 4.74 15.49
C PRO A 214 -5.47 4.07 14.13
N TYR A 215 -4.85 4.77 13.20
CA TYR A 215 -4.45 4.18 11.93
C TYR A 215 -3.43 3.04 12.14
N PHE A 216 -3.40 2.05 11.25
CA PHE A 216 -2.31 1.07 11.27
C PHE A 216 -0.98 1.76 10.92
N LEU A 217 0.13 1.13 11.33
CA LEU A 217 1.45 1.78 11.40
C LEU A 217 1.84 2.53 10.12
N ALA A 218 1.80 1.88 8.95
CA ALA A 218 2.22 2.54 7.71
C ALA A 218 1.33 3.77 7.40
N LEU A 219 0.02 3.63 7.52
CA LEU A 219 -0.89 4.75 7.26
C LEU A 219 -0.75 5.87 8.28
N GLN A 220 -0.41 5.57 9.53
CA GLN A 220 -0.09 6.57 10.55
C GLN A 220 1.17 7.36 10.19
N GLN A 221 2.19 6.68 9.71
CA GLN A 221 3.45 7.30 9.27
C GLN A 221 3.20 8.23 8.08
N ASP A 222 2.42 7.79 7.08
CA ASP A 222 2.01 8.63 5.94
C ASP A 222 1.21 9.85 6.40
N TYR A 223 0.23 9.64 7.28
CA TYR A 223 -0.59 10.71 7.87
C TYR A 223 0.28 11.82 8.48
N GLU A 224 1.29 11.45 9.26
CA GLU A 224 2.18 12.40 9.93
C GLU A 224 3.17 13.07 8.96
N GLN A 225 3.53 12.40 7.88
CA GLN A 225 4.50 12.91 6.92
C GLN A 225 3.89 13.92 5.93
N MET A 226 2.64 13.73 5.51
CA MET A 226 2.00 14.60 4.50
C MET A 226 1.97 16.10 4.87
N PRO A 227 1.63 16.53 6.11
CA PRO A 227 1.74 17.94 6.49
C PRO A 227 3.18 18.47 6.48
N ARG A 228 4.16 17.64 6.81
CA ARG A 228 5.59 18.01 6.75
C ARG A 228 6.05 18.20 5.31
N GLN A 229 5.64 17.33 4.40
CA GLN A 229 5.89 17.46 2.96
C GLN A 229 5.27 18.76 2.42
N GLN A 230 4.03 19.07 2.78
CA GLN A 230 3.37 20.35 2.43
C GLN A 230 4.21 21.56 2.87
N GLN A 231 4.77 21.53 4.08
CA GLN A 231 5.65 22.60 4.57
C GLN A 231 6.93 22.68 3.75
N GLY A 232 7.54 21.55 3.40
CA GLY A 232 8.72 21.47 2.55
C GLY A 232 8.48 22.07 1.16
N LEU A 233 7.36 21.73 0.52
CA LEU A 233 6.95 22.27 -0.78
C LEU A 233 6.72 23.77 -0.78
N ARG A 234 6.49 24.41 0.38
CA ARG A 234 6.35 25.86 0.55
C ARG A 234 7.66 26.57 0.80
N ASN A 235 8.79 25.86 0.84
CA ASN A 235 10.10 26.47 1.03
C ASN A 235 10.44 27.35 -0.18
N LYS A 236 10.83 28.61 0.10
CA LYS A 236 11.19 29.58 -0.95
C LYS A 236 12.43 29.19 -1.76
N GLY A 237 13.26 28.30 -1.25
CA GLY A 237 14.44 27.77 -1.96
C GLY A 237 14.12 26.58 -2.87
N LEU A 238 12.86 26.12 -2.90
CA LEU A 238 12.45 25.00 -3.76
C LEU A 238 11.76 25.55 -5.01
N ASP A 239 12.47 25.54 -6.13
CA ASP A 239 11.94 26.01 -7.43
C ASP A 239 11.20 24.89 -8.18
N HIS A 240 11.58 23.65 -7.96
CA HIS A 240 11.02 22.46 -8.62
C HIS A 240 11.26 21.20 -7.80
N MET A 241 10.43 20.18 -8.01
CA MET A 241 10.67 18.83 -7.51
C MET A 241 11.52 18.04 -8.51
N SER A 242 12.56 17.38 -8.02
CA SER A 242 13.31 16.40 -8.82
C SER A 242 12.71 15.04 -8.55
N LEU A 243 12.09 14.44 -9.58
CA LEU A 243 11.46 13.13 -9.49
C LEU A 243 12.33 12.08 -10.17
N ILE A 244 12.36 10.88 -9.62
CA ILE A 244 13.09 9.73 -10.16
C ILE A 244 12.14 8.75 -10.86
N HIS A 245 12.68 7.64 -11.38
CA HIS A 245 11.88 6.64 -12.11
C HIS A 245 10.71 6.07 -11.28
N GLU A 246 10.95 5.80 -10.00
CA GLU A 246 9.95 5.28 -9.07
C GLU A 246 8.79 6.24 -8.82
N GLU A 247 8.99 7.53 -9.12
CA GLU A 247 8.01 8.61 -8.94
C GLU A 247 7.33 9.05 -10.25
N LEU A 248 7.42 8.25 -11.32
CA LEU A 248 6.81 8.56 -12.62
C LEU A 248 5.30 8.80 -12.55
N SER A 249 4.61 8.15 -11.63
CA SER A 249 3.17 8.35 -11.42
C SER A 249 2.85 9.76 -10.94
N ILE A 250 3.70 10.36 -10.08
CA ILE A 250 3.58 11.76 -9.65
C ILE A 250 3.75 12.70 -10.85
N ALA A 251 4.83 12.52 -11.63
CA ALA A 251 5.09 13.32 -12.82
C ALA A 251 3.90 13.28 -13.80
N ARG A 252 3.34 12.08 -14.03
CA ARG A 252 2.16 11.90 -14.88
C ARG A 252 0.94 12.60 -14.33
N PHE A 253 0.67 12.47 -13.03
CA PHE A 253 -0.46 13.11 -12.36
C PHE A 253 -0.44 14.63 -12.54
N HIS A 254 0.68 15.28 -12.25
CA HIS A 254 0.81 16.73 -12.39
C HIS A 254 0.73 17.18 -13.86
N THR A 255 1.29 16.43 -14.81
CA THR A 255 1.14 16.68 -16.25
C THR A 255 -0.34 16.68 -16.68
N VAL A 256 -1.11 15.74 -16.14
CA VAL A 256 -2.56 15.68 -16.43
C VAL A 256 -3.29 16.88 -15.85
N ILE A 257 -3.00 17.28 -14.60
CA ILE A 257 -3.57 18.50 -14.00
C ILE A 257 -3.27 19.72 -14.85
N ASP A 258 -2.02 19.92 -15.26
CA ASP A 258 -1.60 21.07 -16.07
C ASP A 258 -2.36 21.15 -17.38
N ARG A 259 -2.60 20.00 -18.05
CA ARG A 259 -3.42 19.94 -19.25
C ARG A 259 -4.86 20.43 -18.99
N TYR A 260 -5.51 19.94 -17.92
CA TYR A 260 -6.87 20.37 -17.56
C TYR A 260 -6.95 21.85 -17.19
N LEU A 261 -5.90 22.41 -16.60
CA LEU A 261 -5.84 23.84 -16.30
C LEU A 261 -5.63 24.69 -17.57
N ALA A 262 -4.78 24.24 -18.50
CA ALA A 262 -4.56 24.91 -19.78
C ALA A 262 -5.83 24.92 -20.66
N ASP A 263 -6.55 23.81 -20.75
CA ASP A 263 -7.78 23.69 -21.53
C ASP A 263 -8.92 24.58 -21.00
N LYS A 264 -8.89 24.96 -19.71
CA LYS A 264 -9.86 25.92 -19.13
C LYS A 264 -9.47 27.38 -19.31
N ALA A 265 -8.21 27.65 -19.67
CA ALA A 265 -7.70 29.01 -19.88
C ALA A 265 -7.89 29.50 -21.34
N ALA A 266 -8.29 28.62 -22.26
CA ALA A 266 -8.59 28.85 -23.66
C ALA A 266 -10.12 29.06 -23.88
#